data_fb4c4cb3b1ddc48bd71f232f52ea99cc
#
_entry.id   fb4c4cb3b1ddc48bd71f232f52ea99cc
#
_cell.length_a   1.000
_cell.length_b   1.000
_cell.length_c   1.000
_cell.angle_alpha   90.00
_cell.angle_beta   90.00
_cell.angle_gamma   90.00
#
_symmetry.space_group_name_H-M   'P 1'
#
loop_
_entity.id
_entity.type
_entity.pdbx_description
1 polymer ?
#
loop_
_entity_poly.entity_id
_entity_poly.type
_entity_poly.pdbx_seq_one_letter_code
_entity_poly.pdbx_strand_id
1 'polypeptide(L)'
;MTTTDPRSVGPFTIHRVLGEGGMGKVYLGRSRDGRQAAVKVVRSALADDPEFRARFRQEVAAATRVHGVYTAALLGADPDAPAPWMATEYVPAPSLREAVSEHGPMPAESVRRLGIGLADALAAIHTAGVVHRDLKPGNVLLAHDGPKVIDFGIARATDATTLTRTGAVIGTPGFIAPEVLAHGRAGPAADVFALGGVLLHAATGRAPFGEGDAAALLYRAANIDPDLSGVPPALVPTVAACLHRDPAQRPTPAQIRDALGGDRDRPTAGWLPGRLEPAPPKPVARKPFSPVLAIGAVAAVIAVVGGIVLALRPGSTPQNPPPPPAATATGIAPPTSGAPQTSTQASTQTSTAPADLTVSPSATGFSTPSNNIACYVSPNSVRCDISEQSWDPSTIPARPADCQGVWGDSLTVSGGDRPTFTCHGDTVFGTGPVLDYGRSLRVGDVTCTSRTTGVECRVGASGHGFSMSKSGYQWF
;
A
#
# COMPACT_ATOMS: atom_id res chain seq x y z
N MET A 1 12.75 -13.08 -8.16
CA MET A 1 11.47 -13.33 -8.86
C MET A 1 11.01 -14.72 -8.51
N THR A 2 9.78 -14.83 -8.04
CA THR A 2 9.12 -16.12 -7.80
C THR A 2 8.55 -16.65 -9.11
N THR A 3 8.18 -17.93 -9.18
CA THR A 3 7.55 -18.54 -10.36
C THR A 3 6.21 -17.90 -10.75
N THR A 4 5.64 -17.11 -9.86
CA THR A 4 4.36 -16.39 -10.01
C THR A 4 4.50 -14.96 -10.53
N ASP A 5 5.72 -14.40 -10.61
CA ASP A 5 5.91 -13.04 -11.11
C ASP A 5 5.75 -12.98 -12.63
N PRO A 6 5.08 -11.96 -13.20
CA PRO A 6 4.85 -11.84 -14.64
C PRO A 6 6.18 -11.59 -15.37
N ARG A 7 6.35 -12.16 -16.56
CA ARG A 7 7.52 -11.88 -17.43
C ARG A 7 7.40 -10.52 -18.13
N SER A 8 6.17 -10.05 -18.34
CA SER A 8 5.89 -8.75 -18.96
C SER A 8 4.61 -8.16 -18.41
N VAL A 9 4.52 -6.83 -18.36
CA VAL A 9 3.35 -6.06 -17.99
C VAL A 9 3.21 -4.92 -18.99
N GLY A 10 2.11 -4.91 -19.77
CA GLY A 10 1.97 -4.01 -20.91
C GLY A 10 3.19 -4.07 -21.85
N PRO A 11 3.79 -2.93 -22.22
CA PRO A 11 4.97 -2.89 -23.10
C PRO A 11 6.30 -3.17 -22.38
N PHE A 12 6.29 -3.45 -21.07
CA PHE A 12 7.49 -3.56 -20.24
C PHE A 12 7.86 -5.03 -19.99
N THR A 13 9.10 -5.40 -20.28
CA THR A 13 9.70 -6.65 -19.81
C THR A 13 10.13 -6.49 -18.36
N ILE A 14 9.74 -7.41 -17.49
CA ILE A 14 10.01 -7.36 -16.05
C ILE A 14 11.37 -8.00 -15.74
N HIS A 15 12.17 -7.31 -14.92
CA HIS A 15 13.50 -7.73 -14.53
C HIS A 15 13.62 -8.15 -13.08
N ARG A 16 13.04 -7.38 -12.15
CA ARG A 16 13.06 -7.67 -10.71
C ARG A 16 11.94 -6.97 -9.97
N VAL A 17 11.64 -7.43 -8.76
CA VAL A 17 10.76 -6.75 -7.81
C VAL A 17 11.53 -5.57 -7.21
N LEU A 18 10.90 -4.39 -7.14
CA LEU A 18 11.38 -3.19 -6.43
C LEU A 18 10.77 -3.10 -5.03
N GLY A 19 9.52 -3.55 -4.87
CA GLY A 19 8.80 -3.53 -3.61
C GLY A 19 7.47 -4.25 -3.69
N GLU A 20 6.93 -4.60 -2.53
CA GLU A 20 5.61 -5.20 -2.39
C GLU A 20 4.86 -4.47 -1.26
N GLY A 21 3.56 -4.24 -1.45
CA GLY A 21 2.71 -3.56 -0.47
C GLY A 21 1.27 -4.05 -0.52
N GLY A 22 0.39 -3.46 0.29
CA GLY A 22 -1.01 -3.85 0.38
C GLY A 22 -1.78 -3.81 -0.95
N MET A 23 -1.45 -2.87 -1.82
CA MET A 23 -2.14 -2.67 -3.11
C MET A 23 -1.57 -3.50 -4.26
N GLY A 24 -0.36 -4.03 -4.14
CA GLY A 24 0.28 -4.77 -5.24
C GLY A 24 1.79 -4.82 -5.15
N LYS A 25 2.40 -5.21 -6.26
CA LYS A 25 3.86 -5.28 -6.42
C LYS A 25 4.34 -4.21 -7.38
N VAL A 26 5.53 -3.68 -7.10
CA VAL A 26 6.24 -2.77 -7.99
C VAL A 26 7.44 -3.49 -8.57
N TYR A 27 7.56 -3.47 -9.89
CA TYR A 27 8.62 -4.14 -10.63
C TYR A 27 9.51 -3.14 -11.36
N LEU A 28 10.80 -3.46 -11.49
CA LEU A 28 11.64 -2.83 -12.49
C LEU A 28 11.31 -3.43 -13.85
N GLY A 29 10.74 -2.63 -14.72
CA GLY A 29 10.45 -2.98 -16.10
C GLY A 29 11.36 -2.24 -17.09
N ARG A 30 11.49 -2.76 -18.30
CA ARG A 30 12.16 -2.12 -19.41
C ARG A 30 11.27 -2.16 -20.65
N SER A 31 11.05 -1.01 -21.29
CA SER A 31 10.33 -0.90 -22.55
C SER A 31 11.20 -1.34 -23.74
N ARG A 32 10.60 -1.53 -24.91
CA ARG A 32 11.29 -1.95 -26.12
C ARG A 32 12.38 -0.98 -26.59
N ASP A 33 12.20 0.32 -26.35
CA ASP A 33 13.17 1.39 -26.61
C ASP A 33 14.29 1.48 -25.55
N GLY A 34 14.26 0.60 -24.54
CA GLY A 34 15.30 0.48 -23.52
C GLY A 34 15.08 1.34 -22.29
N ARG A 35 13.99 2.13 -22.18
CA ARG A 35 13.70 2.92 -21.00
C ARG A 35 13.34 2.04 -19.82
N GLN A 36 13.85 2.40 -18.64
CA GLN A 36 13.51 1.75 -17.39
C GLN A 36 12.26 2.39 -16.77
N ALA A 37 11.40 1.57 -16.19
CA ALA A 37 10.17 1.98 -15.55
C ALA A 37 9.99 1.26 -14.20
N ALA A 38 9.39 1.94 -13.23
CA ALA A 38 8.80 1.33 -12.05
C ALA A 38 7.35 0.97 -12.41
N VAL A 39 7.07 -0.33 -12.53
CA VAL A 39 5.76 -0.85 -12.98
C VAL A 39 5.00 -1.41 -11.79
N LYS A 40 3.97 -0.71 -11.35
CA LYS A 40 3.08 -1.11 -10.26
C LYS A 40 1.93 -1.92 -10.82
N VAL A 41 1.77 -3.14 -10.32
CA VAL A 41 0.70 -4.08 -10.70
C VAL A 41 -0.21 -4.28 -9.50
N VAL A 42 -1.51 -4.05 -9.69
CA VAL A 42 -2.53 -4.17 -8.64
C VAL A 42 -2.79 -5.64 -8.34
N ARG A 43 -3.01 -5.98 -7.06
CA ARG A 43 -3.40 -7.34 -6.64
C ARG A 43 -4.77 -7.72 -7.19
N SER A 44 -4.95 -9.01 -7.53
CA SER A 44 -6.20 -9.54 -8.07
C SER A 44 -7.41 -9.24 -7.19
N ALA A 45 -7.29 -9.38 -5.87
CA ALA A 45 -8.37 -9.10 -4.93
C ALA A 45 -8.91 -7.65 -5.01
N LEU A 46 -8.06 -6.67 -5.37
CA LEU A 46 -8.48 -5.29 -5.63
C LEU A 46 -8.88 -5.06 -7.09
N ALA A 47 -8.31 -5.84 -8.00
CA ALA A 47 -8.61 -5.77 -9.42
C ALA A 47 -10.06 -6.21 -9.74
N ASP A 48 -10.65 -7.05 -8.91
CA ASP A 48 -12.02 -7.54 -9.06
C ASP A 48 -13.09 -6.57 -8.51
N ASP A 49 -12.67 -5.53 -7.76
CA ASP A 49 -13.55 -4.49 -7.22
C ASP A 49 -13.81 -3.40 -8.28
N PRO A 50 -15.07 -3.25 -8.77
CA PRO A 50 -15.41 -2.24 -9.77
C PRO A 50 -15.19 -0.80 -9.27
N GLU A 51 -15.40 -0.55 -7.98
CA GLU A 51 -15.23 0.77 -7.37
C GLU A 51 -13.73 1.12 -7.28
N PHE A 52 -12.89 0.17 -6.90
CA PHE A 52 -11.45 0.33 -6.97
C PHE A 52 -10.98 0.65 -8.40
N ARG A 53 -11.46 -0.09 -9.41
CA ARG A 53 -11.11 0.18 -10.83
C ARG A 53 -11.53 1.57 -11.28
N ALA A 54 -12.73 2.02 -10.91
CA ALA A 54 -13.21 3.36 -11.26
C ALA A 54 -12.29 4.43 -10.65
N ARG A 55 -11.91 4.30 -9.39
CA ARG A 55 -10.95 5.17 -8.71
C ARG A 55 -9.58 5.13 -9.39
N PHE A 56 -9.06 3.94 -9.67
CA PHE A 56 -7.76 3.77 -10.33
C PHE A 56 -7.71 4.44 -11.71
N ARG A 57 -8.81 4.36 -12.51
CA ARG A 57 -8.91 5.11 -13.80
C ARG A 57 -8.83 6.62 -13.61
N GLN A 58 -9.58 7.16 -12.64
CA GLN A 58 -9.57 8.60 -12.36
C GLN A 58 -8.19 9.09 -11.98
N GLU A 59 -7.48 8.33 -11.18
CA GLU A 59 -6.15 8.66 -10.70
C GLU A 59 -5.08 8.53 -11.77
N VAL A 60 -5.14 7.50 -12.62
CA VAL A 60 -4.29 7.41 -13.82
C VAL A 60 -4.51 8.63 -14.72
N ALA A 61 -5.77 9.01 -14.98
CA ALA A 61 -6.10 10.19 -15.76
C ALA A 61 -5.60 11.50 -15.10
N ALA A 62 -5.59 11.56 -13.78
CA ALA A 62 -5.03 12.68 -13.03
C ALA A 62 -3.50 12.70 -13.09
N ALA A 63 -2.84 11.55 -12.86
CA ALA A 63 -1.39 11.43 -12.92
C ALA A 63 -0.81 11.77 -14.30
N THR A 64 -1.56 11.51 -15.38
CA THR A 64 -1.15 11.88 -16.75
C THR A 64 -1.01 13.40 -16.93
N ARG A 65 -1.71 14.21 -16.12
CA ARG A 65 -1.64 15.69 -16.18
C ARG A 65 -0.52 16.28 -15.32
N VAL A 66 0.09 15.48 -14.45
CA VAL A 66 1.16 15.96 -13.57
C VAL A 66 2.47 16.02 -14.35
N HIS A 67 2.96 17.23 -14.55
CA HIS A 67 4.26 17.49 -15.19
C HIS A 67 5.12 18.34 -14.25
N GLY A 68 6.11 17.76 -13.62
CA GLY A 68 6.99 18.45 -12.69
C GLY A 68 8.41 17.89 -12.73
N VAL A 69 9.41 18.76 -12.60
CA VAL A 69 10.83 18.36 -12.56
C VAL A 69 11.11 17.41 -11.40
N TYR A 70 10.39 17.59 -10.29
CA TYR A 70 10.57 16.83 -9.05
C TYR A 70 9.49 15.77 -8.82
N THR A 71 8.81 15.34 -9.89
CA THR A 71 7.86 14.22 -9.87
C THR A 71 8.33 13.13 -10.84
N ALA A 72 8.15 11.86 -10.50
CA ALA A 72 8.37 10.78 -11.44
C ALA A 72 7.28 10.79 -12.51
N ALA A 73 7.67 10.92 -13.79
CA ALA A 73 6.72 11.02 -14.88
C ALA A 73 5.98 9.69 -15.10
N LEU A 74 4.67 9.74 -15.39
CA LEU A 74 3.90 8.59 -15.84
C LEU A 74 4.32 8.23 -17.27
N LEU A 75 4.73 6.97 -17.48
CA LEU A 75 5.15 6.44 -18.80
C LEU A 75 4.04 5.66 -19.49
N GLY A 76 3.06 5.17 -18.75
CA GLY A 76 1.91 4.43 -19.28
C GLY A 76 1.11 3.77 -18.17
N ALA A 77 -0.11 3.39 -18.48
CA ALA A 77 -0.99 2.67 -17.58
C ALA A 77 -2.06 1.92 -18.37
N ASP A 78 -2.60 0.88 -17.78
CA ASP A 78 -3.81 0.21 -18.26
C ASP A 78 -4.68 -0.16 -17.05
N PRO A 79 -5.66 0.68 -16.71
CA PRO A 79 -6.59 0.43 -15.62
C PRO A 79 -7.62 -0.65 -15.93
N ASP A 80 -7.77 -1.00 -17.22
CA ASP A 80 -8.77 -1.94 -17.69
C ASP A 80 -8.20 -3.35 -17.93
N ALA A 81 -6.87 -3.49 -17.86
CA ALA A 81 -6.22 -4.80 -17.92
C ALA A 81 -6.80 -5.79 -16.88
N PRO A 82 -6.75 -7.11 -17.11
CA PRO A 82 -7.11 -8.11 -16.09
C PRO A 82 -6.40 -7.87 -14.75
N ALA A 83 -5.11 -7.55 -14.78
CA ALA A 83 -4.35 -7.01 -13.64
C ALA A 83 -4.03 -5.53 -13.94
N PRO A 84 -4.76 -4.56 -13.38
CA PRO A 84 -4.51 -3.15 -13.62
C PRO A 84 -3.09 -2.77 -13.25
N TRP A 85 -2.47 -1.92 -14.08
CA TRP A 85 -1.10 -1.51 -13.86
C TRP A 85 -0.86 -0.06 -14.25
N MET A 86 0.18 0.52 -13.67
CA MET A 86 0.74 1.80 -14.08
C MET A 86 2.28 1.74 -14.03
N ALA A 87 2.92 2.50 -14.90
CA ALA A 87 4.36 2.58 -15.00
C ALA A 87 4.81 4.04 -14.92
N THR A 88 5.74 4.33 -14.02
CA THR A 88 6.40 5.63 -13.91
C THR A 88 7.87 5.51 -14.27
N GLU A 89 8.52 6.64 -14.47
CA GLU A 89 9.96 6.72 -14.63
C GLU A 89 10.66 6.01 -13.46
N TYR A 90 11.61 5.12 -13.77
CA TYR A 90 12.45 4.52 -12.73
C TYR A 90 13.58 5.47 -12.36
N VAL A 91 13.59 5.88 -11.11
CA VAL A 91 14.65 6.72 -10.52
C VAL A 91 15.61 5.83 -9.73
N PRO A 92 16.87 5.65 -10.17
CA PRO A 92 17.85 4.82 -9.47
C PRO A 92 18.48 5.57 -8.28
N ALA A 93 17.67 5.84 -7.26
CA ALA A 93 18.07 6.59 -6.07
C ALA A 93 17.42 5.98 -4.83
N PRO A 94 18.06 6.10 -3.65
CA PRO A 94 17.45 5.69 -2.39
C PRO A 94 16.26 6.60 -2.04
N SER A 95 15.33 6.08 -1.28
CA SER A 95 14.31 6.91 -0.64
C SER A 95 14.93 7.73 0.50
N LEU A 96 14.28 8.85 0.83
CA LEU A 96 14.68 9.67 2.00
C LEU A 96 14.68 8.84 3.29
N ARG A 97 13.74 7.89 3.43
CA ARG A 97 13.71 6.98 4.58
C ARG A 97 14.96 6.14 4.66
N GLU A 98 15.33 5.48 3.56
CA GLU A 98 16.53 4.63 3.51
C GLU A 98 17.79 5.47 3.78
N ALA A 99 17.92 6.61 3.12
CA ALA A 99 19.07 7.49 3.29
C ALA A 99 19.23 8.00 4.73
N VAL A 100 18.14 8.42 5.38
CA VAL A 100 18.18 8.89 6.78
C VAL A 100 18.42 7.72 7.74
N SER A 101 17.86 6.54 7.48
CA SER A 101 18.10 5.34 8.29
C SER A 101 19.56 4.87 8.22
N GLU A 102 20.19 4.97 7.06
CA GLU A 102 21.57 4.49 6.84
C GLU A 102 22.63 5.53 7.26
N HIS A 103 22.36 6.81 7.02
CA HIS A 103 23.36 7.87 7.15
C HIS A 103 23.04 8.92 8.22
N GLY A 104 21.89 8.79 8.90
CA GLY A 104 21.39 9.77 9.86
C GLY A 104 20.78 11.02 9.23
N PRO A 105 20.43 12.03 10.05
CA PRO A 105 19.82 13.27 9.62
C PRO A 105 20.61 14.00 8.54
N MET A 106 19.90 14.69 7.65
CA MET A 106 20.50 15.48 6.58
C MET A 106 21.01 16.84 7.10
N PRO A 107 22.08 17.41 6.51
CA PRO A 107 22.51 18.77 6.79
C PRO A 107 21.41 19.80 6.49
N ALA A 108 21.36 20.90 7.27
CA ALA A 108 20.33 21.94 7.16
C ALA A 108 20.14 22.47 5.73
N GLU A 109 21.24 22.68 5.00
CA GLU A 109 21.18 23.16 3.61
C GLU A 109 20.55 22.14 2.66
N SER A 110 20.84 20.85 2.84
CA SER A 110 20.20 19.78 2.05
C SER A 110 18.71 19.66 2.38
N VAL A 111 18.31 19.80 3.66
CA VAL A 111 16.89 19.82 4.06
C VAL A 111 16.17 21.03 3.46
N ARG A 112 16.83 22.21 3.44
CA ARG A 112 16.28 23.42 2.82
C ARG A 112 16.02 23.21 1.34
N ARG A 113 17.00 22.70 0.59
CA ARG A 113 16.84 22.38 -0.84
C ARG A 113 15.82 21.29 -1.11
N LEU A 114 15.79 20.25 -0.27
CA LEU A 114 14.74 19.24 -0.30
C LEU A 114 13.37 19.89 -0.21
N GLY A 115 13.18 20.82 0.75
CA GLY A 115 11.92 21.55 0.93
C GLY A 115 11.49 22.33 -0.30
N ILE A 116 12.42 23.02 -0.97
CA ILE A 116 12.15 23.75 -2.22
C ILE A 116 11.68 22.79 -3.31
N GLY A 117 12.39 21.68 -3.55
CA GLY A 117 12.04 20.71 -4.58
C GLY A 117 10.70 20.02 -4.31
N LEU A 118 10.41 19.69 -3.05
CA LEU A 118 9.11 19.09 -2.67
C LEU A 118 7.96 20.10 -2.77
N ALA A 119 8.19 21.37 -2.45
CA ALA A 119 7.20 22.43 -2.66
C ALA A 119 6.88 22.61 -4.15
N ASP A 120 7.88 22.62 -5.02
CA ASP A 120 7.67 22.64 -6.47
C ASP A 120 6.93 21.39 -6.98
N ALA A 121 7.26 20.21 -6.45
CA ALA A 121 6.54 18.98 -6.78
C ALA A 121 5.05 19.09 -6.41
N LEU A 122 4.75 19.52 -5.18
CA LEU A 122 3.37 19.70 -4.72
C LEU A 122 2.63 20.79 -5.53
N ALA A 123 3.30 21.88 -5.88
CA ALA A 123 2.72 22.92 -6.74
C ALA A 123 2.30 22.34 -8.10
N ALA A 124 3.14 21.52 -8.73
CA ALA A 124 2.82 20.87 -10.01
C ALA A 124 1.66 19.88 -9.88
N ILE A 125 1.64 19.08 -8.80
CA ILE A 125 0.57 18.11 -8.49
C ILE A 125 -0.76 18.84 -8.28
N HIS A 126 -0.79 19.87 -7.43
CA HIS A 126 -2.00 20.62 -7.12
C HIS A 126 -2.53 21.42 -8.32
N THR A 127 -1.66 21.97 -9.15
CA THR A 127 -2.05 22.66 -10.41
C THR A 127 -2.73 21.70 -11.40
N ALA A 128 -2.34 20.41 -11.39
CA ALA A 128 -3.02 19.38 -12.18
C ALA A 128 -4.38 18.94 -11.61
N GLY A 129 -4.82 19.53 -10.48
CA GLY A 129 -6.05 19.16 -9.77
C GLY A 129 -5.92 17.85 -8.99
N VAL A 130 -4.71 17.43 -8.66
CA VAL A 130 -4.40 16.19 -7.91
C VAL A 130 -3.97 16.53 -6.49
N VAL A 131 -4.31 15.68 -5.52
CA VAL A 131 -3.78 15.70 -4.17
C VAL A 131 -2.97 14.41 -3.98
N HIS A 132 -1.75 14.51 -3.43
CA HIS A 132 -0.85 13.36 -3.29
C HIS A 132 -1.32 12.33 -2.27
N ARG A 133 -1.85 12.78 -1.13
CA ARG A 133 -2.48 11.97 -0.04
C ARG A 133 -1.58 10.96 0.68
N ASP A 134 -0.37 10.69 0.19
CA ASP A 134 0.58 9.74 0.81
C ASP A 134 2.02 10.25 0.75
N LEU A 135 2.24 11.56 0.90
CA LEU A 135 3.59 12.10 0.98
C LEU A 135 4.24 11.65 2.30
N LYS A 136 5.38 10.96 2.18
CA LYS A 136 6.15 10.42 3.30
C LYS A 136 7.60 10.18 2.88
N PRO A 137 8.54 9.99 3.81
CA PRO A 137 9.95 9.77 3.46
C PRO A 137 10.21 8.60 2.51
N GLY A 138 9.38 7.55 2.54
CA GLY A 138 9.51 6.41 1.60
C GLY A 138 9.07 6.73 0.18
N ASN A 139 8.30 7.80 -0.03
CA ASN A 139 7.80 8.22 -1.35
C ASN A 139 8.56 9.42 -1.92
N VAL A 140 9.72 9.75 -1.34
CA VAL A 140 10.64 10.79 -1.81
C VAL A 140 11.98 10.14 -2.14
N LEU A 141 12.35 10.09 -3.41
CA LEU A 141 13.65 9.57 -3.86
C LEU A 141 14.67 10.72 -3.96
N LEU A 142 15.89 10.46 -3.52
CA LEU A 142 16.97 11.45 -3.49
C LEU A 142 17.84 11.32 -4.76
N ALA A 143 17.31 11.78 -5.90
CA ALA A 143 18.07 11.76 -7.15
C ALA A 143 19.16 12.84 -7.19
N HIS A 144 20.17 12.66 -8.06
CA HIS A 144 21.32 13.57 -8.16
C HIS A 144 20.93 14.99 -8.61
N ASP A 145 19.82 15.13 -9.35
CA ASP A 145 19.29 16.38 -9.90
C ASP A 145 18.17 17.00 -9.04
N GLY A 146 17.83 16.39 -7.91
CA GLY A 146 16.82 16.85 -6.96
C GLY A 146 15.92 15.72 -6.45
N PRO A 147 15.05 16.00 -5.46
CA PRO A 147 14.12 15.02 -4.97
C PRO A 147 13.13 14.63 -6.07
N LYS A 148 12.67 13.37 -6.08
CA LYS A 148 11.59 12.91 -6.95
C LYS A 148 10.46 12.34 -6.10
N VAL A 149 9.29 12.95 -6.18
CA VAL A 149 8.08 12.43 -5.54
C VAL A 149 7.50 11.31 -6.39
N ILE A 150 7.26 10.17 -5.75
CA ILE A 150 6.71 8.96 -6.37
C ILE A 150 5.40 8.57 -5.69
N ASP A 151 4.65 7.64 -6.32
CA ASP A 151 3.44 7.03 -5.76
C ASP A 151 2.42 8.07 -5.27
N PHE A 152 1.89 8.89 -6.21
CA PHE A 152 0.66 9.65 -5.94
C PHE A 152 -0.37 8.69 -5.38
N GLY A 153 -1.07 9.05 -4.31
CA GLY A 153 -1.95 8.18 -3.53
C GLY A 153 -3.12 7.56 -4.28
N ILE A 154 -2.79 6.88 -5.36
CA ILE A 154 -3.60 6.46 -6.51
C ILE A 154 -4.76 5.53 -6.15
N ALA A 155 -4.80 4.93 -4.99
CA ALA A 155 -5.86 3.97 -4.66
C ALA A 155 -6.36 4.11 -3.23
N ARG A 156 -6.17 5.28 -2.62
CA ARG A 156 -6.70 5.52 -1.28
C ARG A 156 -8.14 5.98 -1.38
N ALA A 157 -9.03 5.19 -0.80
CA ALA A 157 -10.40 5.58 -0.61
C ALA A 157 -10.46 6.96 0.06
N THR A 158 -11.16 7.90 -0.59
CA THR A 158 -11.34 9.26 -0.09
C THR A 158 -12.30 9.34 1.11
N ASP A 159 -12.86 8.20 1.55
CA ASP A 159 -13.89 8.16 2.56
C ASP A 159 -13.33 7.68 3.90
N ALA A 160 -13.48 8.51 4.93
CA ALA A 160 -13.22 8.19 6.33
C ALA A 160 -13.95 6.92 6.80
N THR A 161 -14.98 6.50 6.08
CA THR A 161 -15.70 5.26 6.33
C THR A 161 -14.83 4.01 6.15
N THR A 162 -13.75 4.07 5.35
CA THR A 162 -12.81 2.95 5.20
C THR A 162 -11.78 2.92 6.34
N LEU A 163 -11.46 4.07 6.93
CA LEU A 163 -10.58 4.17 8.10
C LEU A 163 -11.22 3.54 9.35
N THR A 164 -12.56 3.56 9.43
CA THR A 164 -13.31 3.09 10.59
C THR A 164 -13.92 1.70 10.41
N ARG A 165 -14.20 1.26 9.16
CA ARG A 165 -14.86 -0.02 8.90
C ARG A 165 -13.94 -1.24 8.92
N THR A 166 -12.65 -1.08 8.65
CA THR A 166 -11.69 -2.20 8.59
C THR A 166 -10.64 -2.18 9.70
N GLY A 167 -10.59 -1.16 10.55
CA GLY A 167 -9.54 -0.99 11.56
C GLY A 167 -8.12 -0.85 10.96
N ALA A 168 -7.99 -0.95 9.64
CA ALA A 168 -6.73 -0.81 8.95
C ALA A 168 -6.45 0.67 8.71
N VAL A 169 -5.46 1.22 9.41
CA VAL A 169 -4.94 2.56 9.13
C VAL A 169 -4.26 2.55 7.77
N ILE A 170 -4.97 3.03 6.75
CA ILE A 170 -4.41 3.19 5.41
C ILE A 170 -3.52 4.42 5.43
N GLY A 171 -2.21 4.23 5.63
CA GLY A 171 -1.21 5.30 5.63
C GLY A 171 -0.03 4.99 6.54
N THR A 172 0.95 5.90 6.54
CA THR A 172 1.98 5.93 7.57
C THR A 172 1.49 6.90 8.64
N PRO A 173 1.00 6.44 9.80
CA PRO A 173 0.21 7.24 10.75
C PRO A 173 0.82 8.57 11.15
N GLY A 174 2.15 8.65 11.23
CA GLY A 174 2.87 9.85 11.64
C GLY A 174 2.90 11.01 10.63
N PHE A 175 2.34 10.85 9.41
CA PHE A 175 2.36 11.86 8.34
C PHE A 175 0.94 12.26 7.90
N ILE A 176 -0.11 11.72 8.53
CA ILE A 176 -1.50 12.01 8.20
C ILE A 176 -1.93 13.29 8.91
N ALA A 177 -2.50 14.22 8.15
CA ALA A 177 -2.97 15.50 8.69
C ALA A 177 -4.22 15.33 9.60
N PRO A 178 -4.37 16.15 10.67
CA PRO A 178 -5.46 16.05 11.62
C PRO A 178 -6.86 16.06 11.01
N GLU A 179 -7.09 16.92 10.01
CA GLU A 179 -8.38 17.04 9.34
C GLU A 179 -8.73 15.79 8.52
N VAL A 180 -7.75 15.05 8.04
CA VAL A 180 -7.96 13.79 7.31
C VAL A 180 -8.46 12.72 8.29
N LEU A 181 -7.93 12.74 9.53
CA LEU A 181 -8.38 11.84 10.59
C LEU A 181 -9.82 12.18 11.05
N ALA A 182 -10.11 13.49 11.16
CA ALA A 182 -11.42 13.96 11.65
C ALA A 182 -12.53 13.83 10.58
N HIS A 183 -12.22 14.07 9.32
CA HIS A 183 -13.23 14.22 8.26
C HIS A 183 -13.05 13.27 7.07
N GLY A 184 -11.97 12.49 7.04
CA GLY A 184 -11.67 11.54 5.96
C GLY A 184 -11.29 12.14 4.62
N ARG A 185 -11.25 13.46 4.49
CA ARG A 185 -11.00 14.14 3.22
C ARG A 185 -9.64 14.81 3.22
N ALA A 186 -8.75 14.36 2.33
CA ALA A 186 -7.46 14.99 2.09
C ALA A 186 -7.60 16.07 1.01
N GLY A 187 -7.27 17.30 1.34
CA GLY A 187 -7.08 18.41 0.40
C GLY A 187 -5.60 18.75 0.20
N PRO A 188 -5.27 19.76 -0.62
CA PRO A 188 -3.90 20.25 -0.83
C PRO A 188 -3.16 20.59 0.48
N ALA A 189 -3.87 21.12 1.48
CA ALA A 189 -3.31 21.46 2.79
C ALA A 189 -2.83 20.22 3.57
N ALA A 190 -3.43 19.04 3.33
CA ALA A 190 -2.97 17.79 3.94
C ALA A 190 -1.60 17.35 3.40
N ASP A 191 -1.32 17.58 2.11
CA ASP A 191 0.00 17.34 1.54
C ASP A 191 1.06 18.29 2.11
N VAL A 192 0.68 19.53 2.41
CA VAL A 192 1.54 20.52 3.06
C VAL A 192 1.89 20.07 4.48
N PHE A 193 0.93 19.54 5.22
CA PHE A 193 1.21 18.95 6.54
C PHE A 193 2.21 17.79 6.43
N ALA A 194 1.98 16.90 5.50
CA ALA A 194 2.88 15.78 5.25
C ALA A 194 4.29 16.25 4.84
N LEU A 195 4.40 17.32 4.04
CA LEU A 195 5.67 17.95 3.69
C LEU A 195 6.40 18.43 4.94
N GLY A 196 5.72 19.12 5.87
CA GLY A 196 6.29 19.52 7.16
C GLY A 196 6.88 18.32 7.93
N GLY A 197 6.14 17.22 7.98
CA GLY A 197 6.59 15.97 8.59
C GLY A 197 7.82 15.37 7.89
N VAL A 198 7.86 15.41 6.55
CA VAL A 198 9.01 14.93 5.76
C VAL A 198 10.26 15.76 6.03
N LEU A 199 10.12 17.09 6.12
CA LEU A 199 11.26 17.98 6.43
C LEU A 199 11.78 17.77 7.86
N LEU A 200 10.87 17.60 8.83
CA LEU A 200 11.24 17.26 10.20
C LEU A 200 12.01 15.93 10.23
N HIS A 201 11.49 14.90 9.56
CA HIS A 201 12.19 13.62 9.49
C HIS A 201 13.56 13.74 8.82
N ALA A 202 13.68 14.47 7.73
CA ALA A 202 14.95 14.70 7.07
C ALA A 202 15.98 15.39 7.98
N ALA A 203 15.52 16.35 8.80
CA ALA A 203 16.37 17.13 9.71
C ALA A 203 16.76 16.39 10.99
N THR A 204 15.92 15.46 11.48
CA THR A 204 16.07 14.88 12.82
C THR A 204 16.16 13.35 12.85
N GLY A 205 15.82 12.67 11.78
CA GLY A 205 15.66 11.21 11.72
C GLY A 205 14.37 10.70 12.40
N ARG A 206 13.60 11.57 13.05
CA ARG A 206 12.39 11.20 13.81
C ARG A 206 11.12 11.48 13.03
N ALA A 207 10.06 10.72 13.32
CA ALA A 207 8.73 11.06 12.85
C ALA A 207 8.13 12.23 13.66
N PRO A 208 7.24 13.08 13.10
CA PRO A 208 6.69 14.27 13.75
C PRO A 208 6.03 13.99 15.11
N PHE A 209 5.40 12.84 15.23
CA PHE A 209 4.66 12.42 16.44
C PHE A 209 5.31 11.20 17.13
N GLY A 210 6.60 10.93 16.84
CA GLY A 210 7.37 9.84 17.42
C GLY A 210 6.99 8.47 16.89
N GLU A 211 7.29 7.44 17.68
CA GLU A 211 7.03 6.04 17.36
C GLU A 211 5.91 5.47 18.24
N GLY A 212 5.33 4.34 17.85
CA GLY A 212 4.29 3.67 18.59
C GLY A 212 3.26 3.00 17.67
N ASP A 213 2.19 2.48 18.27
CA ASP A 213 1.09 1.93 17.51
C ASP A 213 0.32 3.00 16.72
N ALA A 214 -0.43 2.56 15.72
CA ALA A 214 -1.13 3.47 14.81
C ALA A 214 -2.13 4.37 15.54
N ALA A 215 -2.87 3.86 16.53
CA ALA A 215 -3.87 4.61 17.26
C ALA A 215 -3.24 5.72 18.10
N ALA A 216 -2.12 5.42 18.80
CA ALA A 216 -1.38 6.42 19.56
C ALA A 216 -0.77 7.51 18.65
N LEU A 217 -0.29 7.14 17.47
CA LEU A 217 0.24 8.09 16.48
C LEU A 217 -0.87 9.00 15.94
N LEU A 218 -2.04 8.44 15.63
CA LEU A 218 -3.21 9.19 15.17
C LEU A 218 -3.73 10.14 16.25
N TYR A 219 -3.82 9.66 17.49
CA TYR A 219 -4.20 10.50 18.63
C TYR A 219 -3.23 11.68 18.82
N ARG A 220 -1.91 11.43 18.76
CA ARG A 220 -0.90 12.48 18.87
C ARG A 220 -0.97 13.46 17.72
N ALA A 221 -1.14 13.01 16.50
CA ALA A 221 -1.29 13.88 15.33
C ALA A 221 -2.52 14.80 15.44
N ALA A 222 -3.61 14.33 16.05
CA ALA A 222 -4.82 15.11 16.23
C ALA A 222 -4.73 16.09 17.44
N ASN A 223 -4.01 15.73 18.51
CA ASN A 223 -4.15 16.39 19.82
C ASN A 223 -2.84 17.00 20.36
N ILE A 224 -1.67 16.59 19.86
CA ILE A 224 -0.37 17.01 20.40
C ILE A 224 0.40 17.78 19.33
N ASP A 225 1.09 18.86 19.73
CA ASP A 225 1.96 19.59 18.82
C ASP A 225 3.22 18.77 18.50
N PRO A 226 3.70 18.82 17.24
CA PRO A 226 4.91 18.09 16.85
C PRO A 226 6.14 18.58 17.60
N ASP A 227 7.01 17.64 17.99
CA ASP A 227 8.30 18.00 18.60
C ASP A 227 9.30 18.48 17.53
N LEU A 228 9.58 19.79 17.52
CA LEU A 228 10.50 20.44 16.59
C LEU A 228 11.96 20.47 17.11
N SER A 229 12.27 19.85 18.24
CA SER A 229 13.63 19.80 18.78
C SER A 229 14.57 19.11 17.77
N GLY A 230 15.77 19.69 17.57
CA GLY A 230 16.74 19.20 16.59
C GLY A 230 16.51 19.66 15.14
N VAL A 231 15.37 20.32 14.84
CA VAL A 231 15.21 21.00 13.55
C VAL A 231 16.13 22.24 13.53
N PRO A 232 16.93 22.44 12.48
CA PRO A 232 17.78 23.63 12.35
C PRO A 232 16.97 24.92 12.53
N PRO A 233 17.44 25.91 13.33
CA PRO A 233 16.67 27.11 13.68
C PRO A 233 16.09 27.87 12.48
N ALA A 234 16.84 27.93 11.36
CA ALA A 234 16.40 28.59 10.15
C ALA A 234 15.21 27.89 9.46
N LEU A 235 14.97 26.61 9.73
CA LEU A 235 13.88 25.80 9.14
C LEU A 235 12.66 25.71 10.06
N VAL A 236 12.81 25.98 11.37
CA VAL A 236 11.74 25.85 12.36
C VAL A 236 10.48 26.63 11.95
N PRO A 237 10.54 27.90 11.52
CA PRO A 237 9.33 28.66 11.17
C PRO A 237 8.53 27.99 10.03
N THR A 238 9.22 27.53 8.98
CA THR A 238 8.59 26.88 7.83
C THR A 238 7.99 25.52 8.20
N VAL A 239 8.75 24.69 8.94
CA VAL A 239 8.30 23.38 9.37
C VAL A 239 7.09 23.50 10.31
N ALA A 240 7.14 24.41 11.28
CA ALA A 240 6.03 24.69 12.19
C ALA A 240 4.77 25.15 11.44
N ALA A 241 4.91 26.07 10.49
CA ALA A 241 3.79 26.56 9.68
C ALA A 241 3.14 25.43 8.84
N CYS A 242 3.94 24.54 8.24
CA CYS A 242 3.44 23.38 7.52
C CYS A 242 2.64 22.43 8.44
N LEU A 243 3.12 22.21 9.67
CA LEU A 243 2.52 21.29 10.65
C LEU A 243 1.40 21.94 11.49
N HIS A 244 0.94 23.13 11.11
CA HIS A 244 -0.17 23.77 11.81
C HIS A 244 -1.43 22.90 11.78
N ARG A 245 -2.16 22.81 12.92
CA ARG A 245 -3.35 21.97 13.03
C ARG A 245 -4.49 22.43 12.12
N ASP A 246 -4.76 23.75 12.11
CA ASP A 246 -5.73 24.33 11.18
C ASP A 246 -5.17 24.34 9.74
N PRO A 247 -5.78 23.60 8.81
CA PRO A 247 -5.33 23.57 7.42
C PRO A 247 -5.34 24.94 6.72
N ALA A 248 -6.19 25.87 7.18
CA ALA A 248 -6.27 27.23 6.62
C ALA A 248 -5.08 28.11 7.00
N GLN A 249 -4.35 27.76 8.06
CA GLN A 249 -3.14 28.46 8.51
C GLN A 249 -1.86 27.95 7.86
N ARG A 250 -1.93 26.85 7.11
CA ARG A 250 -0.77 26.30 6.42
C ARG A 250 -0.42 27.09 5.19
N PRO A 251 0.88 27.31 4.92
CA PRO A 251 1.32 28.02 3.71
C PRO A 251 1.02 27.22 2.45
N THR A 252 0.87 27.91 1.33
CA THR A 252 0.83 27.27 0.01
C THR A 252 2.22 26.73 -0.36
N PRO A 253 2.33 25.76 -1.28
CA PRO A 253 3.62 25.31 -1.79
C PRO A 253 4.52 26.44 -2.32
N ALA A 254 3.95 27.46 -2.99
CA ALA A 254 4.71 28.60 -3.46
C ALA A 254 5.29 29.42 -2.31
N GLN A 255 4.53 29.68 -1.24
CA GLN A 255 5.02 30.38 -0.05
C GLN A 255 6.12 29.61 0.68
N ILE A 256 6.01 28.25 0.74
CA ILE A 256 7.07 27.40 1.33
C ILE A 256 8.35 27.54 0.51
N ARG A 257 8.28 27.42 -0.82
CA ARG A 257 9.42 27.59 -1.70
C ARG A 257 10.11 28.94 -1.47
N ASP A 258 9.32 30.01 -1.48
CA ASP A 258 9.85 31.38 -1.34
C ASP A 258 10.49 31.60 0.06
N ALA A 259 9.88 31.09 1.11
CA ALA A 259 10.43 31.14 2.47
C ALA A 259 11.75 30.36 2.62
N LEU A 260 11.96 29.33 1.81
CA LEU A 260 13.19 28.53 1.80
C LEU A 260 14.28 29.04 0.83
N GLY A 261 14.08 30.15 0.13
CA GLY A 261 15.09 30.77 -0.74
C GLY A 261 14.70 30.92 -2.21
N GLY A 262 13.54 30.40 -2.61
CA GLY A 262 12.98 30.56 -3.95
C GLY A 262 13.74 29.81 -5.05
N ASP A 263 13.57 30.28 -6.28
CA ASP A 263 14.06 29.60 -7.50
C ASP A 263 15.58 29.49 -7.59
N ARG A 264 16.33 30.39 -6.95
CA ARG A 264 17.81 30.41 -6.98
C ARG A 264 18.44 29.21 -6.31
N ASP A 265 17.73 28.65 -5.32
CA ASP A 265 18.22 27.56 -4.47
C ASP A 265 17.57 26.21 -4.79
N ARG A 266 16.97 26.10 -5.96
CA ARG A 266 16.41 24.82 -6.43
C ARG A 266 17.49 23.74 -6.42
N PRO A 267 17.15 22.52 -5.97
CA PRO A 267 18.11 21.42 -5.99
C PRO A 267 18.51 21.08 -7.45
N THR A 268 19.81 21.01 -7.64
CA THR A 268 20.48 20.61 -8.89
C THR A 268 21.58 19.62 -8.56
N ALA A 269 22.34 19.15 -9.54
CA ALA A 269 23.47 18.26 -9.29
C ALA A 269 24.38 18.79 -8.13
N GLY A 270 24.75 17.91 -7.21
CA GLY A 270 25.54 18.25 -6.01
C GLY A 270 24.73 18.87 -4.86
N TRP A 271 23.39 18.78 -4.87
CA TRP A 271 22.56 19.28 -3.76
C TRP A 271 22.62 18.39 -2.51
N LEU A 272 23.03 17.13 -2.67
CA LEU A 272 23.25 16.18 -1.59
C LEU A 272 24.71 16.17 -1.14
N PRO A 273 25.01 15.91 0.15
CA PRO A 273 26.36 15.61 0.57
C PRO A 273 26.84 14.32 -0.10
N GLY A 274 28.14 14.23 -0.46
CA GLY A 274 28.68 13.12 -1.26
C GLY A 274 28.38 11.71 -0.76
N ARG A 275 28.18 11.54 0.58
CA ARG A 275 27.76 10.26 1.17
C ARG A 275 26.32 9.84 0.80
N LEU A 276 25.47 10.79 0.40
CA LEU A 276 24.08 10.58 0.00
C LEU A 276 23.90 10.67 -1.52
N GLU A 277 24.94 11.04 -2.25
CA GLU A 277 24.86 11.23 -3.68
C GLU A 277 24.73 9.87 -4.39
N PRO A 278 23.61 9.58 -5.07
CA PRO A 278 23.47 8.34 -5.79
C PRO A 278 24.52 8.26 -6.91
N ALA A 279 25.07 7.08 -7.13
CA ALA A 279 26.02 6.89 -8.22
C ALA A 279 25.41 7.38 -9.56
N PRO A 280 26.15 8.15 -10.35
CA PRO A 280 25.62 8.65 -11.63
C PRO A 280 25.14 7.47 -12.47
N PRO A 281 24.00 7.61 -13.18
CA PRO A 281 23.50 6.56 -14.04
C PRO A 281 24.57 6.18 -15.05
N LYS A 282 24.95 4.89 -15.08
CA LYS A 282 25.92 4.40 -16.07
C LYS A 282 25.40 4.77 -17.45
N PRO A 283 26.19 5.45 -18.28
CA PRO A 283 25.78 5.80 -19.63
C PRO A 283 25.32 4.52 -20.34
N VAL A 284 24.09 4.53 -20.83
CA VAL A 284 23.61 3.42 -21.68
C VAL A 284 24.47 3.46 -22.93
N ALA A 285 25.41 2.52 -23.06
CA ALA A 285 26.24 2.40 -24.22
C ALA A 285 25.30 2.22 -25.43
N ARG A 286 25.11 3.28 -26.19
CA ARG A 286 24.47 3.19 -27.51
C ARG A 286 25.38 2.27 -28.32
N LYS A 287 24.92 1.05 -28.62
CA LYS A 287 25.62 0.20 -29.57
C LYS A 287 25.84 1.04 -30.81
N PRO A 288 27.10 1.24 -31.26
CA PRO A 288 27.33 1.98 -32.48
C PRO A 288 26.56 1.29 -33.59
N PHE A 289 25.76 2.05 -34.31
CA PHE A 289 25.08 1.56 -35.51
C PHE A 289 26.16 1.15 -36.47
N SER A 290 26.35 -0.16 -36.70
CA SER A 290 27.36 -0.65 -37.59
C SER A 290 26.93 -0.31 -39.05
N PRO A 291 27.61 0.59 -39.74
CA PRO A 291 27.17 1.02 -41.08
C PRO A 291 27.18 -0.13 -42.09
N VAL A 292 27.81 -1.26 -41.76
CA VAL A 292 27.89 -2.46 -42.61
C VAL A 292 26.52 -3.12 -42.82
N LEU A 293 25.58 -3.01 -41.84
CA LEU A 293 24.23 -3.57 -42.02
C LEU A 293 23.31 -2.68 -42.89
N ALA A 294 23.60 -1.38 -43.01
CA ALA A 294 22.81 -0.48 -43.85
C ALA A 294 23.10 -0.70 -45.36
N ILE A 295 24.33 -1.06 -45.71
CA ILE A 295 24.71 -1.33 -47.13
C ILE A 295 24.08 -2.65 -47.60
N GLY A 296 23.99 -3.67 -46.76
CA GLY A 296 23.32 -4.94 -47.07
C GLY A 296 21.80 -4.81 -47.28
N ALA A 297 21.14 -3.94 -46.54
CA ALA A 297 19.70 -3.72 -46.69
C ALA A 297 19.34 -2.97 -47.99
N VAL A 298 20.15 -2.03 -48.43
CA VAL A 298 19.93 -1.31 -49.69
C VAL A 298 20.15 -2.23 -50.89
N ALA A 299 21.16 -3.11 -50.84
CA ALA A 299 21.41 -4.09 -51.91
C ALA A 299 20.27 -5.13 -52.01
N ALA A 300 19.69 -5.56 -50.89
CA ALA A 300 18.55 -6.48 -50.88
C ALA A 300 17.27 -5.85 -51.43
N VAL A 301 17.01 -4.56 -51.15
CA VAL A 301 15.85 -3.84 -51.70
C VAL A 301 15.96 -3.65 -53.19
N ILE A 302 17.15 -3.36 -53.74
CA ILE A 302 17.38 -3.24 -55.19
C ILE A 302 17.19 -4.58 -55.90
N ALA A 303 17.60 -5.70 -55.29
CA ALA A 303 17.40 -7.04 -55.87
C ALA A 303 15.90 -7.44 -55.89
N VAL A 304 15.12 -7.09 -54.84
CA VAL A 304 13.68 -7.38 -54.79
C VAL A 304 12.88 -6.51 -55.77
N VAL A 305 13.22 -5.24 -55.93
CA VAL A 305 12.55 -4.34 -56.89
C VAL A 305 12.89 -4.75 -58.32
N GLY A 306 14.15 -5.16 -58.63
CA GLY A 306 14.55 -5.69 -59.93
C GLY A 306 13.84 -7.01 -60.28
N GLY A 307 13.61 -7.91 -59.31
CA GLY A 307 12.87 -9.15 -59.48
C GLY A 307 11.38 -8.96 -59.77
N ILE A 308 10.75 -7.94 -59.14
CA ILE A 308 9.32 -7.63 -59.36
C ILE A 308 9.06 -7.04 -60.73
N VAL A 309 9.96 -6.24 -61.29
CA VAL A 309 9.81 -5.64 -62.63
C VAL A 309 9.96 -6.71 -63.73
N LEU A 310 10.70 -7.82 -63.50
CA LEU A 310 10.83 -8.90 -64.46
C LEU A 310 9.65 -9.91 -64.45
N ALA A 311 8.87 -9.94 -63.35
CA ALA A 311 7.71 -10.82 -63.15
C ALA A 311 6.38 -10.26 -63.65
N LEU A 312 6.33 -8.99 -64.09
CA LEU A 312 5.11 -8.33 -64.57
C LEU A 312 5.04 -8.31 -66.12
N ARG A 313 5.26 -9.46 -66.77
CA ARG A 313 4.87 -9.61 -68.18
C ARG A 313 3.50 -10.30 -68.28
N PRO A 314 2.53 -9.76 -69.03
CA PRO A 314 1.18 -10.31 -69.09
C PRO A 314 1.13 -11.58 -69.95
N GLY A 315 0.68 -12.65 -69.35
CA GLY A 315 0.41 -13.93 -70.02
C GLY A 315 -0.84 -14.59 -69.44
N SER A 316 -1.90 -14.49 -70.25
CA SER A 316 -3.12 -15.34 -70.40
C SER A 316 -3.65 -16.14 -69.18
N THR A 317 -4.91 -15.84 -68.87
CA THR A 317 -5.86 -16.56 -68.02
C THR A 317 -6.06 -18.03 -68.34
N PRO A 318 -6.35 -18.86 -67.37
CA PRO A 318 -7.53 -19.72 -67.40
C PRO A 318 -8.38 -19.76 -66.10
N GLN A 319 -9.62 -19.80 -66.40
CA GLN A 319 -10.92 -20.16 -65.72
C GLN A 319 -10.88 -20.88 -64.38
N ASN A 320 -11.76 -20.39 -63.50
CA ASN A 320 -12.27 -20.97 -62.26
C ASN A 320 -13.16 -22.20 -62.53
N PRO A 321 -13.18 -23.19 -61.62
CA PRO A 321 -14.33 -24.03 -61.35
C PRO A 321 -15.03 -23.69 -60.02
N PRO A 322 -16.33 -24.06 -59.88
CA PRO A 322 -17.26 -23.52 -58.88
C PRO A 322 -17.19 -24.24 -57.52
N PRO A 323 -17.84 -23.67 -56.47
CA PRO A 323 -17.81 -24.20 -55.12
C PRO A 323 -18.89 -25.33 -54.89
N PRO A 324 -18.63 -26.27 -53.98
CA PRO A 324 -19.63 -27.22 -53.53
C PRO A 324 -20.49 -26.72 -52.36
N PRO A 325 -21.68 -27.32 -52.15
CA PRO A 325 -22.80 -26.74 -51.39
C PRO A 325 -22.77 -27.02 -49.91
N ALA A 326 -23.53 -26.17 -49.18
CA ALA A 326 -23.81 -26.22 -47.76
C ALA A 326 -24.57 -27.50 -47.36
N ALA A 327 -24.22 -28.04 -46.19
CA ALA A 327 -25.00 -29.08 -45.53
C ALA A 327 -25.60 -28.57 -44.21
N THR A 328 -26.82 -28.87 -44.09
CA THR A 328 -27.88 -28.48 -43.18
C THR A 328 -27.66 -29.00 -41.75
N ALA A 329 -28.13 -28.22 -40.80
CA ALA A 329 -28.28 -28.54 -39.38
C ALA A 329 -29.26 -29.68 -39.11
N THR A 330 -28.97 -30.44 -38.05
CA THR A 330 -30.04 -31.15 -37.32
C THR A 330 -29.69 -31.15 -35.83
N GLY A 331 -30.59 -30.58 -35.03
CA GLY A 331 -30.50 -30.52 -33.59
C GLY A 331 -30.96 -31.84 -32.94
N ILE A 332 -30.51 -32.02 -31.72
CA ILE A 332 -31.21 -32.89 -30.72
C ILE A 332 -30.98 -32.27 -29.34
N ALA A 333 -32.09 -32.14 -28.60
CA ALA A 333 -32.20 -31.58 -27.26
C ALA A 333 -31.90 -32.64 -26.16
N PRO A 334 -31.94 -32.25 -24.86
CA PRO A 334 -31.23 -32.90 -23.77
C PRO A 334 -32.04 -33.99 -23.03
N PRO A 335 -31.44 -34.67 -22.08
CA PRO A 335 -32.22 -35.18 -20.94
C PRO A 335 -31.71 -34.73 -19.56
N THR A 336 -32.64 -34.29 -18.85
CA THR A 336 -33.08 -34.26 -17.45
C THR A 336 -32.26 -35.01 -16.38
N SER A 337 -32.15 -34.29 -15.26
CA SER A 337 -32.36 -34.66 -13.83
C SER A 337 -31.70 -35.88 -13.21
N GLY A 338 -31.08 -35.61 -12.10
CA GLY A 338 -30.77 -36.55 -11.03
C GLY A 338 -30.07 -35.88 -9.84
N ALA A 339 -30.86 -35.37 -8.91
CA ALA A 339 -30.44 -35.06 -7.55
C ALA A 339 -30.91 -36.22 -6.64
N PRO A 340 -30.66 -36.16 -5.34
CA PRO A 340 -29.43 -36.19 -4.54
C PRO A 340 -29.46 -37.39 -3.56
N GLN A 341 -28.43 -37.67 -2.88
CA GLN A 341 -28.53 -38.39 -1.60
C GLN A 341 -27.54 -37.84 -0.57
N THR A 342 -28.13 -37.31 0.47
CA THR A 342 -27.63 -36.98 1.79
C THR A 342 -27.03 -38.22 2.43
N SER A 343 -25.79 -38.11 2.90
CA SER A 343 -25.27 -39.01 3.95
C SER A 343 -24.58 -38.17 5.02
N THR A 344 -25.30 -38.04 6.11
CA THR A 344 -24.83 -37.59 7.43
C THR A 344 -23.84 -38.60 7.97
N GLN A 345 -22.59 -38.21 8.11
CA GLN A 345 -21.70 -38.92 9.00
C GLN A 345 -21.17 -37.90 10.05
N ALA A 346 -21.67 -38.10 11.25
CA ALA A 346 -21.12 -37.52 12.47
C ALA A 346 -19.75 -38.16 12.74
N SER A 347 -18.69 -37.38 12.58
CA SER A 347 -17.37 -37.77 13.06
C SER A 347 -17.13 -37.14 14.42
N THR A 348 -17.19 -37.93 15.43
CA THR A 348 -16.70 -37.70 16.78
C THR A 348 -15.19 -37.43 16.71
N GLN A 349 -14.75 -36.19 16.83
CA GLN A 349 -13.34 -35.88 16.95
C GLN A 349 -12.92 -35.87 18.42
N THR A 350 -12.18 -36.88 18.76
CA THR A 350 -11.40 -37.03 19.98
C THR A 350 -10.46 -35.84 20.15
N SER A 351 -10.53 -35.23 21.34
CA SER A 351 -9.64 -34.15 21.79
C SER A 351 -8.18 -34.66 21.79
N THR A 352 -7.41 -34.24 20.80
CA THR A 352 -5.94 -34.42 20.80
C THR A 352 -5.32 -33.13 21.35
N ALA A 353 -4.41 -33.28 22.31
CA ALA A 353 -3.66 -32.19 22.94
C ALA A 353 -2.95 -31.30 21.89
N PRO A 354 -2.87 -29.98 22.10
CA PRO A 354 -2.27 -29.07 21.13
C PRO A 354 -0.77 -29.32 21.03
N ALA A 355 -0.30 -29.56 19.84
CA ALA A 355 1.08 -29.98 19.54
C ALA A 355 2.12 -28.87 19.54
N ASP A 356 1.74 -27.58 19.84
CA ASP A 356 2.71 -26.47 19.79
C ASP A 356 2.28 -25.33 20.74
N LEU A 357 2.74 -25.40 21.97
CA LEU A 357 2.45 -24.45 23.04
C LEU A 357 3.62 -23.47 23.20
N THR A 358 3.40 -22.20 22.92
CA THR A 358 4.32 -21.11 23.26
C THR A 358 4.02 -20.59 24.66
N VAL A 359 5.02 -20.57 25.55
CA VAL A 359 4.88 -20.01 26.91
C VAL A 359 5.58 -18.66 26.97
N SER A 360 4.85 -17.62 27.34
CA SER A 360 5.40 -16.28 27.58
C SER A 360 5.49 -16.00 29.08
N PRO A 361 6.62 -15.45 29.57
CA PRO A 361 6.78 -15.13 30.99
C PRO A 361 6.05 -13.83 31.41
N SER A 362 5.62 -13.02 30.46
CA SER A 362 4.97 -11.72 30.69
C SER A 362 3.73 -11.58 29.84
N ALA A 363 2.88 -10.61 30.23
CA ALA A 363 1.72 -10.22 29.43
C ALA A 363 2.12 -9.90 27.98
N THR A 364 1.36 -10.41 27.02
CA THR A 364 1.65 -10.25 25.59
C THR A 364 0.36 -10.34 24.79
N GLY A 365 0.32 -9.70 23.62
CA GLY A 365 -0.79 -9.82 22.68
C GLY A 365 -0.48 -10.82 21.57
N PHE A 366 -1.53 -11.21 20.85
CA PHE A 366 -1.43 -11.89 19.55
C PHE A 366 -2.65 -11.58 18.68
N SER A 367 -2.51 -11.78 17.38
CA SER A 367 -3.64 -11.78 16.44
C SER A 367 -3.73 -13.12 15.72
N THR A 368 -4.92 -13.48 15.24
CA THR A 368 -5.11 -14.62 14.34
C THR A 368 -4.53 -14.33 12.97
N PRO A 369 -4.18 -15.35 12.14
CA PRO A 369 -3.71 -15.14 10.77
C PRO A 369 -4.68 -14.37 9.86
N SER A 370 -5.99 -14.46 10.11
CA SER A 370 -7.01 -13.64 9.42
C SER A 370 -7.01 -12.17 9.85
N ASN A 371 -6.30 -11.85 10.95
CA ASN A 371 -6.33 -10.56 11.64
C ASN A 371 -7.75 -10.09 12.01
N ASN A 372 -8.69 -11.02 12.15
CA ASN A 372 -10.07 -10.73 12.55
C ASN A 372 -10.28 -10.75 14.07
N ILE A 373 -9.43 -11.48 14.80
CA ILE A 373 -9.46 -11.56 16.26
C ILE A 373 -8.06 -11.27 16.77
N ALA A 374 -7.97 -10.38 17.75
CA ALA A 374 -6.76 -10.12 18.50
C ALA A 374 -7.03 -10.27 19.98
N CYS A 375 -6.03 -10.75 20.74
CA CYS A 375 -6.12 -10.97 22.16
C CYS A 375 -4.92 -10.37 22.88
N TYR A 376 -5.14 -9.82 24.06
CA TYR A 376 -4.10 -9.46 25.01
C TYR A 376 -4.21 -10.35 26.23
N VAL A 377 -3.16 -11.11 26.50
CA VAL A 377 -3.11 -12.16 27.51
C VAL A 377 -2.18 -11.72 28.65
N SER A 378 -2.72 -11.68 29.84
CA SER A 378 -2.01 -11.44 31.10
C SER A 378 -1.93 -12.73 31.94
N PRO A 379 -1.14 -12.80 33.00
CA PRO A 379 -0.99 -14.02 33.79
C PRO A 379 -2.28 -14.64 34.34
N ASN A 380 -3.32 -13.82 34.56
CA ASN A 380 -4.61 -14.24 35.14
C ASN A 380 -5.83 -13.67 34.40
N SER A 381 -5.65 -13.03 33.25
CA SER A 381 -6.76 -12.47 32.49
C SER A 381 -6.45 -12.44 30.99
N VAL A 382 -7.51 -12.47 30.18
CA VAL A 382 -7.41 -12.26 28.75
C VAL A 382 -8.58 -11.42 28.27
N ARG A 383 -8.29 -10.48 27.37
CA ARG A 383 -9.27 -9.75 26.58
C ARG A 383 -9.01 -10.05 25.09
N CYS A 384 -10.09 -10.37 24.37
CA CYS A 384 -10.05 -10.52 22.91
C CYS A 384 -11.09 -9.59 22.28
N ASP A 385 -10.64 -8.89 21.23
CA ASP A 385 -11.48 -8.05 20.41
C ASP A 385 -11.66 -8.70 19.03
N ILE A 386 -12.83 -8.52 18.42
CA ILE A 386 -13.13 -8.99 17.08
C ILE A 386 -13.47 -7.81 16.17
N SER A 387 -12.86 -7.73 14.97
CA SER A 387 -13.07 -6.61 14.04
C SER A 387 -14.29 -6.79 13.15
N GLU A 388 -14.58 -8.04 12.74
CA GLU A 388 -15.76 -8.36 11.93
C GLU A 388 -16.53 -9.52 12.56
N GLN A 389 -17.80 -9.28 12.84
CA GLN A 389 -18.69 -10.27 13.40
C GLN A 389 -20.07 -10.26 12.70
N SER A 390 -20.72 -11.42 12.69
CA SER A 390 -22.09 -11.59 12.23
C SER A 390 -22.97 -12.20 13.34
N TRP A 391 -22.72 -11.78 14.60
CA TRP A 391 -23.45 -12.27 15.76
C TRP A 391 -24.89 -11.74 15.74
N ASP A 392 -25.82 -12.56 16.23
CA ASP A 392 -27.19 -12.12 16.43
C ASP A 392 -27.22 -11.01 17.49
N PRO A 393 -27.65 -9.78 17.18
CA PRO A 393 -27.69 -8.68 18.12
C PRO A 393 -28.49 -8.98 19.40
N SER A 394 -29.48 -9.90 19.32
CA SER A 394 -30.28 -10.31 20.46
C SER A 394 -29.52 -11.16 21.49
N THR A 395 -28.37 -11.73 21.09
CA THR A 395 -27.51 -12.53 22.00
C THR A 395 -26.52 -11.67 22.75
N ILE A 396 -26.26 -10.44 22.30
CA ILE A 396 -25.36 -9.48 22.96
C ILE A 396 -26.15 -8.82 24.10
N PRO A 397 -25.62 -8.83 25.34
CA PRO A 397 -26.28 -8.13 26.46
C PRO A 397 -26.47 -6.65 26.16
N ALA A 398 -27.52 -6.07 26.77
CA ALA A 398 -27.77 -4.64 26.65
C ALA A 398 -26.53 -3.83 27.10
N ARG A 399 -26.20 -2.79 26.32
CA ARG A 399 -25.07 -1.90 26.62
C ARG A 399 -25.27 -1.25 28.00
N PRO A 400 -24.32 -1.33 28.95
CA PRO A 400 -24.39 -0.63 30.24
C PRO A 400 -24.53 0.88 30.05
N ALA A 401 -25.28 1.53 30.93
CA ALA A 401 -25.56 2.97 30.82
C ALA A 401 -24.31 3.85 31.01
N ASP A 402 -23.30 3.34 31.69
CA ASP A 402 -22.00 3.97 31.93
C ASP A 402 -20.95 3.68 30.84
N CYS A 403 -21.26 2.81 29.89
CA CYS A 403 -20.36 2.51 28.78
C CYS A 403 -20.33 3.64 27.75
N GLN A 404 -19.24 4.39 27.70
CA GLN A 404 -19.01 5.46 26.70
C GLN A 404 -18.19 5.00 25.51
N GLY A 405 -17.64 3.77 25.55
CA GLY A 405 -16.81 3.19 24.50
C GLY A 405 -17.56 2.26 23.55
N VAL A 406 -16.84 1.34 22.91
CA VAL A 406 -17.40 0.28 22.06
C VAL A 406 -17.95 -0.83 22.93
N TRP A 407 -19.02 -1.52 22.46
CA TRP A 407 -19.69 -2.58 23.18
C TRP A 407 -20.16 -3.68 22.23
N GLY A 408 -19.94 -4.93 22.62
CA GLY A 408 -20.46 -6.08 21.89
C GLY A 408 -19.49 -6.77 20.96
N ASP A 409 -18.23 -6.31 20.89
CA ASP A 409 -17.15 -6.84 20.05
C ASP A 409 -15.92 -7.28 20.85
N SER A 410 -15.97 -7.19 22.19
CA SER A 410 -14.86 -7.54 23.07
C SER A 410 -15.34 -8.42 24.22
N LEU A 411 -14.60 -9.53 24.45
CA LEU A 411 -14.81 -10.45 25.55
C LEU A 411 -13.61 -10.48 26.48
N THR A 412 -13.85 -10.47 27.77
CA THR A 412 -12.82 -10.57 28.83
C THR A 412 -13.17 -11.66 29.80
N VAL A 413 -12.16 -12.41 30.26
CA VAL A 413 -12.23 -13.31 31.42
C VAL A 413 -11.03 -13.04 32.31
N SER A 414 -11.26 -12.96 33.63
CA SER A 414 -10.23 -12.70 34.63
C SER A 414 -10.36 -13.66 35.80
N GLY A 415 -9.25 -14.24 36.23
CA GLY A 415 -9.17 -15.10 37.41
C GLY A 415 -10.17 -16.24 37.39
N GLY A 416 -11.02 -16.30 38.43
CA GLY A 416 -12.09 -17.29 38.55
C GLY A 416 -13.44 -16.82 38.04
N ASP A 417 -13.53 -15.62 37.46
CA ASP A 417 -14.78 -15.01 37.01
C ASP A 417 -15.32 -15.65 35.72
N ARG A 418 -16.61 -15.47 35.47
CA ARG A 418 -17.21 -15.82 34.18
C ARG A 418 -16.83 -14.77 33.12
N PRO A 419 -16.70 -15.20 31.86
CA PRO A 419 -16.48 -14.25 30.78
C PRO A 419 -17.56 -13.19 30.70
N THR A 420 -17.18 -11.97 30.33
CA THR A 420 -18.09 -10.83 30.18
C THR A 420 -17.77 -10.05 28.92
N PHE A 421 -18.77 -9.34 28.40
CA PHE A 421 -18.50 -8.28 27.42
C PHE A 421 -17.80 -7.10 28.11
N THR A 422 -16.89 -6.49 27.37
CA THR A 422 -16.10 -5.37 27.88
C THR A 422 -16.46 -4.09 27.13
N CYS A 423 -16.78 -3.04 27.92
CA CYS A 423 -16.84 -1.68 27.38
C CYS A 423 -15.42 -1.13 27.24
N HIS A 424 -15.02 -0.75 26.05
CA HIS A 424 -13.66 -0.31 25.81
C HIS A 424 -13.58 0.91 24.87
N GLY A 425 -12.58 1.75 25.08
CA GLY A 425 -12.25 2.88 24.22
C GLY A 425 -10.94 2.68 23.46
N ASP A 426 -10.29 1.54 23.65
CA ASP A 426 -9.03 1.10 23.04
C ASP A 426 -9.22 -0.26 22.36
N THR A 427 -8.20 -0.76 21.71
CA THR A 427 -8.23 -2.10 21.08
C THR A 427 -6.97 -2.88 21.41
N VAL A 428 -7.10 -4.22 21.45
CA VAL A 428 -5.96 -5.14 21.59
C VAL A 428 -5.33 -5.54 20.26
N PHE A 429 -5.86 -5.06 19.14
CA PHE A 429 -5.22 -5.26 17.83
C PHE A 429 -3.85 -4.56 17.78
N GLY A 430 -2.86 -5.24 17.18
CA GLY A 430 -1.50 -4.72 17.07
C GLY A 430 -0.64 -4.85 18.33
N THR A 431 -1.15 -5.50 19.40
CA THR A 431 -0.41 -5.67 20.66
C THR A 431 0.60 -6.83 20.63
N GLY A 432 0.63 -7.64 19.56
CA GLY A 432 1.55 -8.78 19.48
C GLY A 432 1.62 -9.42 18.09
N PRO A 433 2.46 -10.49 17.96
CA PRO A 433 2.66 -11.19 16.70
C PRO A 433 1.43 -12.01 16.29
N VAL A 434 1.46 -12.53 15.07
CA VAL A 434 0.44 -13.48 14.60
C VAL A 434 0.68 -14.84 15.27
N LEU A 435 -0.38 -15.40 15.84
CA LEU A 435 -0.41 -16.77 16.34
C LEU A 435 -1.07 -17.66 15.29
N ASP A 436 -0.28 -18.50 14.62
CA ASP A 436 -0.75 -19.38 13.56
C ASP A 436 -1.89 -20.30 14.01
N TYR A 437 -2.74 -20.70 13.08
CA TYR A 437 -3.82 -21.64 13.37
C TYR A 437 -3.28 -22.97 13.86
N GLY A 438 -3.90 -23.50 14.91
CA GLY A 438 -3.49 -24.72 15.60
C GLY A 438 -2.46 -24.48 16.72
N ARG A 439 -1.91 -23.26 16.82
CA ARG A 439 -0.93 -22.91 17.89
C ARG A 439 -1.65 -22.39 19.13
N SER A 440 -0.99 -22.55 20.26
CA SER A 440 -1.46 -22.06 21.57
C SER A 440 -0.43 -21.14 22.20
N LEU A 441 -0.90 -20.09 22.87
CA LEU A 441 -0.12 -19.19 23.71
C LEU A 441 -0.57 -19.33 25.16
N ARG A 442 0.41 -19.50 26.08
CA ARG A 442 0.17 -19.51 27.52
C ARG A 442 0.93 -18.39 28.21
N VAL A 443 0.22 -17.65 29.06
CA VAL A 443 0.78 -16.62 29.95
C VAL A 443 0.23 -16.87 31.34
N GLY A 444 1.08 -17.29 32.28
CA GLY A 444 0.61 -17.67 33.62
C GLY A 444 -0.43 -18.81 33.56
N ASP A 445 -1.63 -18.50 34.11
CA ASP A 445 -2.76 -19.45 34.15
C ASP A 445 -3.66 -19.37 32.91
N VAL A 446 -3.42 -18.45 32.01
CA VAL A 446 -4.25 -18.26 30.81
C VAL A 446 -3.65 -18.99 29.63
N THR A 447 -4.48 -19.76 28.91
CA THR A 447 -4.11 -20.40 27.64
C THR A 447 -5.11 -20.02 26.56
N CYS A 448 -4.60 -19.50 25.45
CA CYS A 448 -5.39 -19.18 24.24
C CYS A 448 -4.91 -20.04 23.07
N THR A 449 -5.83 -20.56 22.27
CA THR A 449 -5.57 -21.34 21.08
C THR A 449 -6.18 -20.65 19.86
N SER A 450 -5.35 -20.39 18.85
CA SER A 450 -5.80 -19.89 17.55
C SER A 450 -6.28 -21.03 16.67
N ARG A 451 -7.50 -20.93 16.13
CA ARG A 451 -8.12 -21.93 15.26
C ARG A 451 -8.62 -21.29 13.97
N THR A 452 -8.76 -22.05 12.91
CA THR A 452 -9.40 -21.60 11.66
C THR A 452 -10.84 -21.14 11.86
N THR A 453 -11.48 -21.62 12.92
CA THR A 453 -12.85 -21.26 13.33
C THR A 453 -12.93 -20.10 14.32
N GLY A 454 -11.79 -19.55 14.80
CA GLY A 454 -11.77 -18.48 15.79
C GLY A 454 -10.69 -18.66 16.84
N VAL A 455 -10.90 -18.07 18.02
CA VAL A 455 -9.99 -18.17 19.18
C VAL A 455 -10.73 -18.80 20.35
N GLU A 456 -10.03 -19.68 21.08
CA GLU A 456 -10.51 -20.24 22.35
C GLU A 456 -9.50 -19.88 23.46
N CYS A 457 -9.99 -19.21 24.52
CA CYS A 457 -9.17 -18.82 25.68
C CYS A 457 -9.76 -19.41 26.97
N ARG A 458 -8.89 -19.92 27.86
CA ARG A 458 -9.23 -20.48 29.17
C ARG A 458 -8.32 -19.93 30.26
N VAL A 459 -8.86 -19.76 31.46
CA VAL A 459 -8.13 -19.26 32.63
C VAL A 459 -8.10 -20.33 33.71
N GLY A 460 -6.90 -20.72 34.11
CA GLY A 460 -6.59 -21.53 35.29
C GLY A 460 -7.29 -22.89 35.41
N ALA A 461 -7.34 -23.37 36.64
CA ALA A 461 -8.01 -24.61 36.99
C ALA A 461 -9.53 -24.52 37.05
N SER A 462 -10.11 -23.30 37.04
CA SER A 462 -11.56 -23.05 36.99
C SER A 462 -12.16 -23.53 35.66
N GLY A 463 -11.35 -23.58 34.62
CA GLY A 463 -11.81 -23.92 33.26
C GLY A 463 -12.69 -22.87 32.62
N HIS A 464 -12.95 -21.74 33.29
CA HIS A 464 -13.71 -20.64 32.74
C HIS A 464 -13.01 -20.04 31.53
N GLY A 465 -13.77 -19.71 30.54
CA GLY A 465 -13.22 -19.19 29.29
C GLY A 465 -14.29 -18.87 28.26
N PHE A 466 -13.83 -18.50 27.08
CA PHE A 466 -14.71 -18.27 25.96
C PHE A 466 -14.09 -18.73 24.65
N SER A 467 -14.93 -19.03 23.70
CA SER A 467 -14.56 -19.06 22.30
C SER A 467 -15.20 -17.91 21.55
N MET A 468 -14.49 -17.35 20.57
CA MET A 468 -14.91 -16.22 19.77
C MET A 468 -14.60 -16.47 18.31
N SER A 469 -15.59 -16.26 17.44
CA SER A 469 -15.49 -16.43 15.99
C SER A 469 -16.28 -15.35 15.26
N LYS A 470 -16.14 -15.24 13.95
CA LYS A 470 -16.96 -14.31 13.15
C LYS A 470 -18.46 -14.61 13.27
N SER A 471 -18.86 -15.87 13.42
CA SER A 471 -20.24 -16.33 13.44
C SER A 471 -20.89 -16.37 14.82
N GLY A 472 -20.12 -16.27 15.91
CA GLY A 472 -20.65 -16.36 17.25
C GLY A 472 -19.57 -16.46 18.34
N TYR A 473 -20.03 -16.46 19.57
CA TYR A 473 -19.21 -16.69 20.76
C TYR A 473 -19.88 -17.71 21.69
N GLN A 474 -19.07 -18.34 22.54
CA GLN A 474 -19.55 -19.27 23.57
C GLN A 474 -18.74 -19.05 24.84
N TRP A 475 -19.41 -19.21 25.99
CA TRP A 475 -18.81 -19.16 27.33
C TRP A 475 -18.81 -20.56 27.95
N PHE A 476 -17.80 -20.87 28.72
CA PHE A 476 -17.68 -22.13 29.45
C PHE A 476 -16.93 -21.95 30.77
#